data_000b5ac76080eb46ebba76f70b2f13a0
#
_entry.id   000b5ac76080eb46ebba76f70b2f13a0
#
_cell.length_a   1.000
_cell.length_b   1.000
_cell.length_c   1.000
_cell.angle_alpha   90.00
_cell.angle_beta   90.00
_cell.angle_gamma   90.00
#
_symmetry.space_group_name_H-M   'P 1'
#
loop_
_entity.id
_entity.type
_entity.pdbx_description
1 polymer ?
#
loop_
_entity_poly.entity_id
_entity_poly.type
_entity_poly.pdbx_seq_one_letter_code
_entity_poly.pdbx_strand_id
1 'polypeptide(L)'
;MKIILTVTGIDHEGIIAAVTATLAERKVNVLDVSQTIMGEYFTMIMHCSFDEAQQNLIDLQEAMIGVEHEQKVQIRIQAESIFKAMHAI
;
A
#
# COMPACT_ATOMS: atom_id res chain seq x y z
N MET A 1 -1.54 -5.95 13.44
CA MET A 1 -0.28 -5.92 12.65
C MET A 1 -0.12 -4.56 11.99
N LYS A 2 1.07 -4.02 12.02
CA LYS A 2 1.41 -2.82 11.27
C LYS A 2 2.16 -3.19 10.00
N ILE A 3 1.83 -2.52 8.92
CA ILE A 3 2.39 -2.78 7.58
C ILE A 3 2.81 -1.48 6.93
N ILE A 4 3.73 -1.61 5.98
CA ILE A 4 4.12 -0.52 5.07
C ILE A 4 3.72 -0.93 3.67
N LEU A 5 2.97 -0.06 3.02
CA LEU A 5 2.52 -0.24 1.65
C LEU A 5 3.18 0.82 0.78
N THR A 6 3.79 0.40 -0.33
CA THR A 6 4.41 1.33 -1.27
C THR A 6 3.77 1.18 -2.65
N VAL A 7 3.51 2.30 -3.31
CA VAL A 7 2.93 2.36 -4.65
C VAL A 7 3.82 3.22 -5.53
N THR A 8 4.23 2.68 -6.68
CA THR A 8 5.06 3.40 -7.63
C THR A 8 4.56 3.19 -9.05
N GLY A 9 4.63 4.21 -9.88
CA GLY A 9 4.20 4.11 -11.27
C GLY A 9 4.06 5.47 -11.93
N ILE A 10 3.46 5.45 -13.12
CA ILE A 10 3.14 6.68 -13.84
C ILE A 10 1.88 7.29 -13.21
N ASP A 11 1.95 8.57 -12.90
CA ASP A 11 0.84 9.27 -12.25
C ASP A 11 -0.38 9.37 -13.17
N HIS A 12 -1.55 9.09 -12.62
CA HIS A 12 -2.84 9.29 -13.27
C HIS A 12 -3.95 9.33 -12.24
N GLU A 13 -5.13 9.78 -12.64
CA GLU A 13 -6.27 9.86 -11.75
C GLU A 13 -6.72 8.47 -11.30
N GLY A 14 -7.13 8.38 -10.04
CA GLY A 14 -7.75 7.17 -9.50
C GLY A 14 -6.82 6.23 -8.75
N ILE A 15 -5.50 6.44 -8.77
CA ILE A 15 -4.56 5.55 -8.06
C ILE A 15 -4.87 5.54 -6.55
N ILE A 16 -4.89 6.70 -5.93
CA ILE A 16 -5.13 6.81 -4.49
C ILE A 16 -6.51 6.28 -4.13
N ALA A 17 -7.52 6.63 -4.93
CA ALA A 17 -8.89 6.18 -4.68
C ALA A 17 -9.00 4.65 -4.73
N ALA A 18 -8.38 4.01 -5.70
CA ALA A 18 -8.41 2.56 -5.84
C ALA A 18 -7.70 1.86 -4.69
N VAL A 19 -6.52 2.36 -4.31
CA VAL A 19 -5.74 1.80 -3.20
C VAL A 19 -6.50 1.95 -1.88
N THR A 20 -6.98 3.14 -1.58
CA THR A 20 -7.66 3.40 -0.30
C THR A 20 -9.01 2.70 -0.22
N ALA A 21 -9.74 2.59 -1.31
CA ALA A 21 -11.01 1.85 -1.34
C ALA A 21 -10.78 0.37 -0.99
N THR A 22 -9.76 -0.24 -1.57
CA THR A 22 -9.42 -1.63 -1.28
C THR A 22 -9.00 -1.82 0.18
N LEU A 23 -8.19 -0.90 0.70
CA LEU A 23 -7.81 -0.94 2.11
C LEU A 23 -9.03 -0.83 3.02
N ALA A 24 -9.96 0.07 2.72
CA ALA A 24 -11.17 0.24 3.51
C ALA A 24 -12.05 -1.01 3.49
N GLU A 25 -12.23 -1.62 2.33
CA GLU A 25 -12.99 -2.86 2.19
C GLU A 25 -12.40 -4.00 3.01
N ARG A 26 -11.09 -4.00 3.16
CA ARG A 26 -10.35 -5.03 3.90
C ARG A 26 -10.13 -4.65 5.37
N LYS A 27 -10.78 -3.60 5.84
CA LYS A 27 -10.72 -3.15 7.24
C LYS A 27 -9.30 -2.80 7.69
N VAL A 28 -8.55 -2.20 6.79
CA VAL A 28 -7.20 -1.70 7.06
C VAL A 28 -7.27 -0.23 7.40
N ASN A 29 -6.66 0.15 8.51
CA ASN A 29 -6.61 1.53 8.96
C ASN A 29 -5.34 2.21 8.47
N VAL A 30 -5.47 3.37 7.83
CA VAL A 30 -4.33 4.16 7.38
C VAL A 30 -3.88 5.06 8.52
N LEU A 31 -2.63 4.91 8.94
CA LEU A 31 -2.05 5.69 10.03
C LEU A 31 -1.32 6.93 9.51
N ASP A 32 -0.63 6.81 8.39
CA ASP A 32 0.14 7.91 7.81
C ASP A 32 0.33 7.67 6.32
N VAL A 33 0.47 8.74 5.56
CA VAL A 33 0.68 8.69 4.10
C VAL A 33 1.71 9.74 3.71
N SER A 34 2.66 9.35 2.87
CA SER A 34 3.58 10.28 2.24
C SER A 34 3.56 10.01 0.74
N GLN A 35 3.42 11.04 -0.06
CA GLN A 35 3.43 10.89 -1.51
C GLN A 35 4.32 11.93 -2.16
N THR A 36 4.92 11.55 -3.28
CA THR A 36 5.77 12.44 -4.07
C THR A 36 5.45 12.24 -5.54
N ILE A 37 5.32 13.35 -6.26
CA ILE A 37 5.16 13.34 -7.71
C ILE A 37 6.39 14.02 -8.30
N MET A 38 7.11 13.31 -9.15
CA MET A 38 8.29 13.83 -9.80
C MET A 38 8.13 13.68 -11.31
N GLY A 39 7.81 14.79 -11.99
CA GLY A 39 7.44 14.75 -13.40
C GLY A 39 6.17 13.91 -13.57
N GLU A 40 6.28 12.82 -14.29
CA GLU A 40 5.17 11.90 -14.52
C GLU A 40 5.15 10.72 -13.55
N TYR A 41 6.12 10.64 -12.64
CA TYR A 41 6.26 9.50 -11.72
C TYR A 41 5.60 9.78 -10.39
N PHE A 42 4.86 8.79 -9.91
CA PHE A 42 4.14 8.83 -8.64
C PHE A 42 4.77 7.82 -7.68
N THR A 43 5.00 8.24 -6.44
CA THR A 43 5.46 7.36 -5.36
C THR A 43 4.66 7.66 -4.11
N MET A 44 4.12 6.63 -3.48
CA MET A 44 3.36 6.76 -2.25
C MET A 44 3.80 5.70 -1.26
N ILE A 45 3.98 6.11 0.00
CA ILE A 45 4.28 5.20 1.11
C ILE A 45 3.17 5.40 2.14
N MET A 46 2.54 4.30 2.53
CA MET A 46 1.47 4.32 3.53
C MET A 46 1.84 3.43 4.71
N HIS A 47 1.68 3.97 5.91
CA HIS A 47 1.79 3.22 7.14
C HIS A 47 0.38 2.84 7.58
N CYS A 48 0.11 1.55 7.72
CA CYS A 48 -1.23 1.05 7.97
C CYS A 48 -1.23 0.02 9.11
N SER A 49 -2.41 -0.23 9.64
CA SER A 49 -2.60 -1.28 10.64
C SER A 49 -3.89 -2.04 10.38
N PHE A 50 -3.92 -3.29 10.79
CA PHE A 50 -5.16 -4.08 10.76
C PHE A 50 -5.16 -5.09 11.91
N ASP A 51 -6.38 -5.54 12.24
CA ASP A 51 -6.58 -6.57 13.26
C ASP A 51 -6.36 -7.95 12.62
N GLU A 52 -5.39 -8.69 13.14
CA GLU A 52 -5.04 -10.01 12.63
C GLU A 52 -6.18 -11.03 12.78
N ALA A 53 -7.15 -10.76 13.66
CA ALA A 53 -8.33 -11.59 13.79
C ALA A 53 -9.31 -11.40 12.62
N GLN A 54 -9.23 -10.28 11.91
CA GLN A 54 -10.14 -9.93 10.82
C GLN A 54 -9.51 -9.98 9.44
N GLN A 55 -8.20 -9.84 9.35
CA GLN A 55 -7.49 -9.78 8.09
C GLN A 55 -6.09 -10.37 8.24
N ASN A 56 -5.52 -10.87 7.15
CA ASN A 56 -4.13 -11.32 7.13
C ASN A 56 -3.37 -10.69 5.97
N LEU A 57 -2.05 -10.70 6.08
CA LEU A 57 -1.17 -10.05 5.13
C LEU A 57 -1.28 -10.65 3.73
N ILE A 58 -1.38 -11.97 3.63
CA ILE A 58 -1.43 -12.66 2.34
C ILE A 58 -2.69 -12.28 1.55
N ASP A 59 -3.84 -12.29 2.21
CA ASP A 59 -5.10 -11.90 1.56
C ASP A 59 -5.05 -10.44 1.10
N LEU A 60 -4.43 -9.58 1.90
CA LEU A 60 -4.29 -8.17 1.54
C LEU A 60 -3.37 -8.02 0.32
N GLN A 61 -2.26 -8.74 0.28
CA GLN A 61 -1.35 -8.73 -0.85
C GLN A 61 -2.05 -9.20 -2.13
N GLU A 62 -2.86 -10.24 -2.04
CA GLU A 62 -3.64 -10.76 -3.17
C GLU A 62 -4.65 -9.74 -3.66
N ALA A 63 -5.34 -9.05 -2.76
CA ALA A 63 -6.30 -8.01 -3.12
C ALA A 63 -5.62 -6.87 -3.89
N MET A 64 -4.40 -6.52 -3.50
CA MET A 64 -3.65 -5.43 -4.16
C MET A 64 -3.11 -5.81 -5.52
N ILE A 65 -2.97 -7.08 -5.84
CA ILE A 65 -2.58 -7.52 -7.19
C ILE A 65 -3.60 -7.03 -8.23
N GLY A 66 -4.88 -7.11 -7.91
CA GLY A 66 -5.94 -6.59 -8.78
C GLY A 66 -5.81 -5.09 -9.01
N VAL A 67 -5.50 -4.34 -7.95
CA VAL A 67 -5.31 -2.90 -8.05
C VAL A 67 -4.08 -2.57 -8.90
N GLU A 68 -2.98 -3.30 -8.72
CA GLU A 68 -1.78 -3.14 -9.54
C GLU A 68 -2.09 -3.25 -11.03
N HIS A 69 -2.80 -4.31 -11.41
CA HIS A 69 -3.16 -4.54 -12.81
C HIS A 69 -4.10 -3.46 -13.34
N GLU A 70 -5.12 -3.12 -12.57
CA GLU A 70 -6.11 -2.13 -12.98
C GLU A 70 -5.50 -0.75 -13.15
N GLN A 71 -4.67 -0.33 -12.19
CA GLN A 71 -4.08 1.00 -12.16
C GLN A 71 -2.73 1.08 -12.85
N LYS A 72 -2.17 -0.04 -13.27
CA LYS A 72 -0.85 -0.12 -13.93
C LYS A 72 0.25 0.49 -13.08
N VAL A 73 0.25 0.15 -11.80
CA VAL A 73 1.27 0.59 -10.83
C VAL A 73 1.87 -0.64 -10.16
N GLN A 74 2.98 -0.45 -9.48
CA GLN A 74 3.59 -1.49 -8.67
C GLN A 74 3.24 -1.22 -7.21
N ILE A 75 2.67 -2.23 -6.54
CA ILE A 75 2.30 -2.14 -5.13
C ILE A 75 3.03 -3.21 -4.35
N ARG A 76 3.70 -2.80 -3.27
CA ARG A 76 4.36 -3.72 -2.36
C ARG A 76 3.82 -3.53 -0.96
N ILE A 77 3.59 -4.62 -0.26
CA ILE A 77 3.13 -4.60 1.13
C ILE A 77 4.07 -5.49 1.94
N GLN A 78 4.57 -4.94 3.03
CA GLN A 78 5.45 -5.65 3.94
C GLN A 78 5.05 -5.39 5.37
N ALA A 79 5.27 -6.37 6.25
CA ALA A 79 5.15 -6.12 7.68
C ALA A 79 6.14 -5.02 8.08
N GLU A 80 5.75 -4.15 8.98
CA GLU A 80 6.59 -3.03 9.41
C GLU A 80 7.95 -3.51 9.91
N SER A 81 7.99 -4.60 10.65
CA SER A 81 9.23 -5.15 11.18
C SER A 81 10.22 -5.55 10.08
N ILE A 82 9.71 -6.11 8.99
CA ILE A 82 10.54 -6.48 7.84
C ILE A 82 11.03 -5.24 7.12
N PHE A 83 10.15 -4.26 6.92
CA PHE A 83 10.52 -3.00 6.28
C PHE A 83 11.63 -2.29 7.06
N LYS A 84 11.50 -2.23 8.38
CA LYS A 84 12.53 -1.64 9.25
C LYS A 84 13.86 -2.36 9.13
N ALA A 85 13.84 -3.69 9.14
CA ALA A 85 15.05 -4.49 9.03
C ALA A 85 15.79 -4.24 7.71
N MET A 86 15.03 -4.08 6.62
CA MET A 86 15.60 -3.81 5.30
C MET A 86 16.20 -2.40 5.17
N HIS A 87 15.72 -1.46 5.98
CA HIS A 87 16.12 -0.06 5.92
C HIS A 87 16.93 0.39 7.15
N ALA A 88 17.31 -0.55 8.01
CA ALA A 88 18.16 -0.26 9.16
C ALA A 88 19.60 0.03 8.68
N ILE A 89 20.22 1.00 9.32
CA ILE A 89 21.60 1.37 9.03
C ILE A 89 22.49 0.92 10.19
#